data_68fdec3c23cc4aa47b49f10be1afe097
#
_entry.id   68fdec3c23cc4aa47b49f10be1afe097
#
_cell.length_a   1.000
_cell.length_b   1.000
_cell.length_c   1.000
_cell.angle_alpha   90.00
_cell.angle_beta   90.00
_cell.angle_gamma   90.00
#
_symmetry.space_group_name_H-M   'P 1'
#
loop_
_entity.id
_entity.type
_entity.pdbx_description
1 polymer ?
#
loop_
_entity_poly.entity_id
_entity_poly.type
_entity_poly.pdbx_seq_one_letter_code
_entity_poly.pdbx_strand_id
1 'polypeptide(L)'
;MSSTLSIEFYTPDLPAPHAFSLLFSAEHQKESVKASFSISYLDRESCTPEELAEEGYTENDNIEWEGLLGKPWASILFNSSAYQDLSQEEGEHFIYISYEDQAGEKLEGFSGDTRLAYTMQELHQAILEATEKELPLTIRLKELKQNSPSVDISLIGSFLERKAFIISHSEEKDKKQTIEWSQLKDFMETIYTVDFDPEAALEESEIRKGMYIETGDGLWFQIDEEQKKLIEAKLSSLIN
;
A
#
# COMPACT_ATOMS: atom_id res chain seq x y z
N MET A 1 -9.79 -22.65 20.75
CA MET A 1 -9.65 -22.69 19.27
C MET A 1 -9.07 -21.36 18.84
N SER A 2 -8.42 -21.26 17.71
CA SER A 2 -7.97 -19.99 17.11
C SER A 2 -9.08 -19.43 16.23
N SER A 3 -9.18 -18.11 16.09
CA SER A 3 -10.07 -17.52 15.09
C SER A 3 -9.48 -17.72 13.72
N THR A 4 -10.34 -17.96 12.72
CA THR A 4 -9.95 -18.09 11.32
C THR A 4 -10.69 -17.08 10.44
N LEU A 5 -10.07 -16.69 9.35
CA LEU A 5 -10.60 -15.77 8.35
C LEU A 5 -10.25 -16.27 6.96
N SER A 6 -11.22 -16.29 6.07
CA SER A 6 -11.00 -16.48 4.63
C SER A 6 -11.66 -15.32 3.87
N ILE A 7 -10.96 -14.79 2.89
CA ILE A 7 -11.45 -13.72 2.02
C ILE A 7 -11.20 -14.14 0.58
N GLU A 8 -12.26 -14.08 -0.21
CA GLU A 8 -12.20 -14.21 -1.66
C GLU A 8 -12.56 -12.85 -2.26
N PHE A 9 -11.69 -12.36 -3.11
CA PHE A 9 -11.88 -11.09 -3.82
C PHE A 9 -11.56 -11.28 -5.29
N TYR A 10 -12.35 -10.69 -6.17
CA TYR A 10 -12.01 -10.60 -7.58
C TYR A 10 -12.51 -9.30 -8.20
N THR A 11 -11.98 -8.97 -9.36
CA THR A 11 -12.24 -7.74 -10.10
C THR A 11 -13.08 -8.05 -11.34
N PRO A 12 -14.43 -8.21 -11.22
CA PRO A 12 -15.26 -8.72 -12.30
C PRO A 12 -15.32 -7.77 -13.52
N ASP A 13 -15.15 -6.46 -13.28
CA ASP A 13 -15.32 -5.42 -14.30
C ASP A 13 -14.00 -4.98 -14.96
N LEU A 14 -12.87 -5.54 -14.55
CA LEU A 14 -11.59 -5.24 -15.19
C LEU A 14 -11.35 -6.19 -16.36
N PRO A 15 -10.98 -5.64 -17.54
CA PRO A 15 -10.55 -6.49 -18.66
C PRO A 15 -9.14 -7.05 -18.40
N ALA A 16 -8.77 -8.08 -19.18
CA ALA A 16 -7.38 -8.48 -19.29
C ALA A 16 -6.50 -7.27 -19.78
N PRO A 17 -5.26 -7.18 -19.30
CA PRO A 17 -4.53 -8.08 -18.41
C PRO A 17 -4.71 -7.80 -16.91
N HIS A 18 -5.59 -6.88 -16.52
CA HIS A 18 -5.70 -6.32 -15.17
C HIS A 18 -6.63 -7.11 -14.24
N ALA A 19 -7.53 -7.94 -14.81
CA ALA A 19 -8.44 -8.75 -14.01
C ALA A 19 -7.67 -9.77 -13.16
N PHE A 20 -8.05 -9.91 -11.88
CA PHE A 20 -7.47 -10.90 -10.99
C PHE A 20 -8.46 -11.42 -9.97
N SER A 21 -8.17 -12.62 -9.44
CA SER A 21 -8.76 -13.16 -8.24
C SER A 21 -7.72 -13.25 -7.13
N LEU A 22 -8.15 -12.98 -5.90
CA LEU A 22 -7.34 -13.07 -4.70
C LEU A 22 -8.02 -14.01 -3.70
N LEU A 23 -7.25 -14.97 -3.20
CA LEU A 23 -7.65 -15.83 -2.10
C LEU A 23 -6.73 -15.56 -0.91
N PHE A 24 -7.32 -15.27 0.22
CA PHE A 24 -6.60 -15.06 1.48
C PHE A 24 -7.19 -15.94 2.57
N SER A 25 -6.33 -16.64 3.30
CA SER A 25 -6.73 -17.40 4.49
C SER A 25 -5.80 -17.07 5.65
N ALA A 26 -6.35 -16.97 6.83
CA ALA A 26 -5.62 -16.54 8.01
C ALA A 26 -6.08 -17.25 9.27
N GLU A 27 -5.13 -17.54 10.15
CA GLU A 27 -5.35 -18.07 11.51
C GLU A 27 -4.70 -17.13 12.53
N HIS A 28 -5.48 -16.68 13.49
CA HIS A 28 -5.00 -15.80 14.57
C HIS A 28 -4.11 -16.54 15.56
N GLN A 29 -2.89 -16.07 15.77
CA GLN A 29 -1.91 -16.60 16.72
C GLN A 29 -1.49 -15.48 17.67
N LYS A 30 -2.05 -15.44 18.88
CA LYS A 30 -1.73 -14.47 19.95
C LYS A 30 -1.40 -13.04 19.46
N GLU A 31 -0.22 -12.81 18.89
CA GLU A 31 0.27 -11.50 18.41
C GLU A 31 0.66 -11.50 16.94
N SER A 32 0.31 -12.53 16.20
CA SER A 32 0.60 -12.67 14.76
C SER A 32 -0.55 -13.36 14.04
N VAL A 33 -0.46 -13.41 12.74
CA VAL A 33 -1.39 -14.12 11.87
C VAL A 33 -0.58 -15.09 11.01
N LYS A 34 -0.89 -16.39 11.11
CA LYS A 34 -0.44 -17.32 10.08
C LYS A 34 -1.37 -17.17 8.88
N ALA A 35 -0.82 -16.86 7.73
CA ALA A 35 -1.62 -16.54 6.56
C ALA A 35 -1.11 -17.25 5.32
N SER A 36 -2.04 -17.54 4.41
CA SER A 36 -1.76 -17.88 3.01
C SER A 36 -2.47 -16.88 2.10
N PHE A 37 -1.85 -16.61 0.98
CA PHE A 37 -2.30 -15.61 0.02
C PHE A 37 -2.00 -16.10 -1.39
N SER A 38 -2.98 -15.98 -2.27
CA SER A 38 -2.83 -16.31 -3.69
C SER A 38 -3.48 -15.23 -4.54
N ILE A 39 -2.77 -14.75 -5.54
CA ILE A 39 -3.32 -13.95 -6.63
C ILE A 39 -3.15 -14.72 -7.93
N SER A 40 -4.24 -14.81 -8.69
CA SER A 40 -4.26 -15.35 -10.05
C SER A 40 -4.84 -14.30 -10.98
N TYR A 41 -4.09 -13.94 -12.02
CA TYR A 41 -4.57 -13.04 -13.05
C TYR A 41 -5.48 -13.78 -14.02
N LEU A 42 -6.57 -13.15 -14.42
CA LEU A 42 -7.64 -13.75 -15.21
C LEU A 42 -7.52 -13.33 -16.68
N ASP A 43 -7.87 -14.27 -17.56
CA ASP A 43 -8.05 -14.03 -19.01
C ASP A 43 -6.80 -13.48 -19.73
N ARG A 44 -5.59 -13.60 -19.15
CA ARG A 44 -4.33 -13.13 -19.78
C ARG A 44 -3.98 -13.91 -21.05
N GLU A 45 -4.47 -15.12 -21.19
CA GLU A 45 -4.33 -15.92 -22.43
C GLU A 45 -5.05 -15.29 -23.64
N SER A 46 -5.91 -14.29 -23.41
CA SER A 46 -6.54 -13.51 -24.48
C SER A 46 -5.63 -12.38 -25.03
N CYS A 47 -4.54 -12.07 -24.32
CA CYS A 47 -3.57 -11.04 -24.71
C CYS A 47 -2.36 -11.68 -25.40
N THR A 48 -1.74 -10.94 -26.31
CA THR A 48 -0.44 -11.34 -26.86
C THR A 48 0.70 -11.03 -25.89
N PRO A 49 1.88 -11.70 -25.98
CA PRO A 49 3.03 -11.38 -25.14
C PRO A 49 3.49 -9.92 -25.27
N GLU A 50 3.33 -9.32 -26.45
CA GLU A 50 3.67 -7.92 -26.73
C GLU A 50 2.73 -6.97 -25.98
N GLU A 51 1.41 -7.21 -25.99
CA GLU A 51 0.44 -6.42 -25.27
C GLU A 51 0.65 -6.50 -23.75
N LEU A 52 0.95 -7.70 -23.24
CA LEU A 52 1.29 -7.86 -21.82
C LEU A 52 2.54 -7.06 -21.44
N ALA A 53 3.59 -7.13 -22.28
CA ALA A 53 4.84 -6.43 -22.03
C ALA A 53 4.71 -4.90 -22.07
N GLU A 54 3.86 -4.35 -22.95
CA GLU A 54 3.56 -2.91 -23.02
C GLU A 54 2.93 -2.39 -21.71
N GLU A 55 2.12 -3.22 -21.04
CA GLU A 55 1.51 -2.92 -19.75
C GLU A 55 2.40 -3.33 -18.54
N GLY A 56 3.61 -3.85 -18.80
CA GLY A 56 4.54 -4.27 -17.75
C GLY A 56 4.24 -5.63 -17.13
N TYR A 57 3.43 -6.46 -17.79
CA TYR A 57 3.06 -7.80 -17.32
C TYR A 57 3.77 -8.91 -18.08
N THR A 58 3.68 -10.11 -17.51
CA THR A 58 4.06 -11.36 -18.16
C THR A 58 2.86 -12.31 -18.24
N GLU A 59 3.02 -13.44 -18.92
CA GLU A 59 1.96 -14.47 -18.98
C GLU A 59 1.64 -15.07 -17.60
N ASN A 60 2.60 -15.05 -16.67
CA ASN A 60 2.44 -15.64 -15.34
C ASN A 60 3.06 -14.78 -14.24
N ASP A 61 2.32 -13.78 -13.77
CA ASP A 61 2.64 -12.97 -12.60
C ASP A 61 1.90 -13.44 -11.35
N ASN A 62 1.33 -14.63 -11.36
CA ASN A 62 0.62 -15.19 -10.22
C ASN A 62 1.53 -15.20 -8.98
N ILE A 63 0.92 -14.95 -7.83
CA ILE A 63 1.61 -14.90 -6.54
C ILE A 63 1.00 -15.95 -5.64
N GLU A 64 1.85 -16.77 -5.05
CA GLU A 64 1.50 -17.63 -3.92
C GLU A 64 2.45 -17.33 -2.76
N TRP A 65 1.91 -17.18 -1.58
CA TRP A 65 2.68 -16.90 -0.38
C TRP A 65 2.05 -17.52 0.85
N GLU A 66 2.90 -18.06 1.73
CA GLU A 66 2.54 -18.48 3.08
C GLU A 66 3.54 -17.90 4.06
N GLY A 67 3.06 -17.36 5.19
CA GLY A 67 3.95 -16.75 6.16
C GLY A 67 3.24 -16.23 7.40
N LEU A 68 3.95 -15.36 8.12
CA LEU A 68 3.45 -14.70 9.32
C LEU A 68 3.33 -13.20 9.08
N LEU A 69 2.15 -12.66 9.37
CA LEU A 69 1.92 -11.23 9.48
C LEU A 69 1.96 -10.80 10.95
N GLY A 70 2.48 -9.60 11.20
CA GLY A 70 2.66 -9.09 12.55
C GLY A 70 1.37 -8.67 13.26
N LYS A 71 1.51 -8.26 14.51
CA LYS A 71 0.40 -7.81 15.39
C LYS A 71 -0.50 -6.72 14.79
N PRO A 72 -0.01 -5.72 14.05
CA PRO A 72 -0.89 -4.74 13.42
C PRO A 72 -1.90 -5.39 12.47
N TRP A 73 -1.47 -6.38 11.70
CA TRP A 73 -2.35 -7.16 10.82
C TRP A 73 -3.35 -8.01 11.60
N ALA A 74 -2.91 -8.64 12.70
CA ALA A 74 -3.81 -9.38 13.57
C ALA A 74 -4.97 -8.50 14.09
N SER A 75 -4.65 -7.28 14.53
CA SER A 75 -5.64 -6.33 15.04
C SER A 75 -6.65 -5.87 13.99
N ILE A 76 -6.29 -5.86 12.72
CA ILE A 76 -7.16 -5.43 11.63
C ILE A 76 -8.01 -6.59 11.12
N LEU A 77 -7.35 -7.71 10.80
CA LEU A 77 -7.98 -8.87 10.17
C LEU A 77 -8.91 -9.64 11.12
N PHE A 78 -8.68 -9.55 12.44
CA PHE A 78 -9.51 -10.23 13.43
C PHE A 78 -10.38 -9.29 14.27
N ASN A 79 -10.68 -8.12 13.71
CA ASN A 79 -11.69 -7.22 14.25
C ASN A 79 -13.08 -7.67 13.81
N SER A 80 -13.77 -8.47 14.64
CA SER A 80 -15.08 -9.05 14.32
C SER A 80 -16.16 -8.02 13.98
N SER A 81 -16.03 -6.77 14.43
CA SER A 81 -16.99 -5.72 14.09
C SER A 81 -16.99 -5.36 12.60
N ALA A 82 -15.90 -5.66 11.87
CA ALA A 82 -15.84 -5.44 10.42
C ALA A 82 -16.68 -6.45 9.63
N TYR A 83 -17.13 -7.55 10.26
CA TYR A 83 -17.82 -8.66 9.60
C TYR A 83 -19.28 -8.82 10.06
N GLN A 84 -19.85 -7.84 10.77
CA GLN A 84 -21.21 -7.96 11.31
C GLN A 84 -22.31 -7.70 10.28
N ASP A 85 -22.01 -6.91 9.24
CA ASP A 85 -22.98 -6.46 8.23
C ASP A 85 -22.74 -7.16 6.87
N LEU A 86 -22.52 -8.48 6.89
CA LEU A 86 -22.38 -9.26 5.66
C LEU A 86 -23.72 -9.52 5.00
N SER A 87 -23.78 -9.34 3.68
CA SER A 87 -24.94 -9.63 2.84
C SER A 87 -24.91 -11.07 2.33
N GLN A 88 -26.11 -11.63 2.06
CA GLN A 88 -26.21 -12.88 1.31
C GLN A 88 -26.24 -12.67 -0.21
N GLU A 89 -26.34 -11.42 -0.65
CA GLU A 89 -26.33 -11.04 -2.06
C GLU A 89 -25.00 -10.36 -2.40
N GLU A 90 -24.47 -10.69 -3.57
CA GLU A 90 -23.28 -10.07 -4.13
C GLU A 90 -23.55 -8.57 -4.38
N GLY A 91 -22.60 -7.71 -3.96
CA GLY A 91 -22.64 -6.27 -4.17
C GLY A 91 -21.85 -5.82 -5.41
N GLU A 92 -21.58 -4.52 -5.52
CA GLU A 92 -20.76 -3.94 -6.61
C GLU A 92 -19.32 -4.48 -6.62
N HIS A 93 -18.82 -4.87 -5.45
CA HIS A 93 -17.48 -5.46 -5.31
C HIS A 93 -17.62 -6.89 -4.81
N PHE A 94 -17.01 -7.84 -5.51
CA PHE A 94 -16.99 -9.20 -5.02
C PHE A 94 -15.93 -9.34 -3.92
N ILE A 95 -16.38 -9.28 -2.67
CA ILE A 95 -15.58 -9.61 -1.48
C ILE A 95 -16.41 -10.58 -0.65
N TYR A 96 -16.12 -11.87 -0.75
CA TYR A 96 -16.75 -12.89 0.07
C TYR A 96 -15.88 -13.19 1.28
N ILE A 97 -16.51 -13.29 2.46
CA ILE A 97 -15.84 -13.47 3.74
C ILE A 97 -16.41 -14.69 4.44
N SER A 98 -15.52 -15.51 5.01
CA SER A 98 -15.86 -16.51 6.01
C SER A 98 -14.97 -16.27 7.23
N TYR A 99 -15.58 -15.93 8.35
CA TYR A 99 -14.93 -15.67 9.62
C TYR A 99 -15.47 -16.63 10.69
N GLU A 100 -14.59 -17.25 11.45
CA GLU A 100 -14.93 -18.07 12.62
C GLU A 100 -14.16 -17.55 13.85
N ASP A 101 -14.88 -17.24 14.92
CA ASP A 101 -14.28 -16.77 16.15
C ASP A 101 -13.75 -17.92 17.04
N GLN A 102 -13.14 -17.57 18.19
CA GLN A 102 -12.61 -18.57 19.14
C GLN A 102 -13.70 -19.42 19.80
N ALA A 103 -14.95 -18.96 19.81
CA ALA A 103 -16.10 -19.69 20.35
C ALA A 103 -16.69 -20.66 19.33
N GLY A 104 -16.28 -20.55 18.06
CA GLY A 104 -16.82 -21.34 16.93
C GLY A 104 -18.05 -20.70 16.29
N GLU A 105 -18.33 -19.43 16.58
CA GLU A 105 -19.37 -18.68 15.88
C GLU A 105 -18.87 -18.29 14.49
N LYS A 106 -19.72 -18.51 13.47
CA LYS A 106 -19.40 -18.26 12.06
C LYS A 106 -20.20 -17.11 11.51
N LEU A 107 -19.51 -16.26 10.75
CA LEU A 107 -20.08 -15.17 9.95
C LEU A 107 -19.63 -15.40 8.50
N GLU A 108 -20.57 -15.47 7.57
CA GLU A 108 -20.30 -15.72 6.15
C GLU A 108 -21.17 -14.82 5.27
N GLY A 109 -20.60 -14.30 4.20
CA GLY A 109 -21.33 -13.49 3.22
C GLY A 109 -20.45 -12.48 2.48
N PHE A 110 -21.10 -11.63 1.69
CA PHE A 110 -20.48 -10.60 0.90
C PHE A 110 -20.36 -9.29 1.69
N SER A 111 -19.23 -8.62 1.54
CA SER A 111 -18.99 -7.30 2.12
C SER A 111 -19.14 -6.21 1.07
N GLY A 112 -19.95 -5.19 1.37
CA GLY A 112 -19.99 -3.92 0.63
C GLY A 112 -19.07 -2.84 1.24
N ASP A 113 -18.24 -3.18 2.23
CA ASP A 113 -17.38 -2.20 2.91
C ASP A 113 -16.15 -1.88 2.06
N THR A 114 -16.11 -0.68 1.47
CA THR A 114 -14.98 -0.18 0.69
C THR A 114 -13.67 -0.16 1.48
N ARG A 115 -13.71 -0.02 2.82
CA ARG A 115 -12.51 -0.07 3.67
C ARG A 115 -11.84 -1.43 3.61
N LEU A 116 -12.61 -2.50 3.41
CA LEU A 116 -12.05 -3.83 3.28
C LEU A 116 -11.32 -4.00 1.93
N ALA A 117 -11.84 -3.43 0.85
CA ALA A 117 -11.14 -3.39 -0.44
C ALA A 117 -9.77 -2.70 -0.31
N TYR A 118 -9.71 -1.57 0.37
CA TYR A 118 -8.43 -0.90 0.67
C TYR A 118 -7.51 -1.78 1.54
N THR A 119 -8.07 -2.49 2.53
CA THR A 119 -7.30 -3.41 3.35
C THR A 119 -6.70 -4.55 2.53
N MET A 120 -7.42 -5.06 1.53
CA MET A 120 -6.92 -6.08 0.62
C MET A 120 -5.80 -5.54 -0.29
N GLN A 121 -5.90 -4.30 -0.75
CA GLN A 121 -4.82 -3.66 -1.50
C GLN A 121 -3.56 -3.48 -0.63
N GLU A 122 -3.71 -3.00 0.61
CA GLU A 122 -2.59 -2.91 1.55
C GLU A 122 -1.99 -4.28 1.88
N LEU A 123 -2.82 -5.33 1.98
CA LEU A 123 -2.36 -6.70 2.20
C LEU A 123 -1.59 -7.22 0.99
N HIS A 124 -2.08 -6.97 -0.23
CA HIS A 124 -1.35 -7.31 -1.44
C HIS A 124 0.05 -6.66 -1.44
N GLN A 125 0.11 -5.36 -1.14
CA GLN A 125 1.39 -4.65 -1.03
C GLN A 125 2.31 -5.25 0.04
N ALA A 126 1.75 -5.66 1.19
CA ALA A 126 2.51 -6.34 2.24
C ALA A 126 3.10 -7.68 1.76
N ILE A 127 2.38 -8.41 0.90
CA ILE A 127 2.87 -9.68 0.33
C ILE A 127 3.95 -9.42 -0.74
N LEU A 128 3.83 -8.36 -1.54
CA LEU A 128 4.89 -7.96 -2.48
C LEU A 128 6.18 -7.61 -1.74
N GLU A 129 6.09 -6.90 -0.60
CA GLU A 129 7.24 -6.68 0.29
C GLU A 129 7.79 -8.00 0.88
N ALA A 130 6.90 -8.88 1.38
CA ALA A 130 7.31 -10.16 1.98
C ALA A 130 7.98 -11.11 0.99
N THR A 131 7.66 -11.01 -0.29
CA THR A 131 8.23 -11.80 -1.38
C THR A 131 9.42 -11.10 -2.06
N GLU A 132 9.86 -9.96 -1.54
CA GLU A 132 10.95 -9.14 -2.10
C GLU A 132 10.71 -8.71 -3.58
N LYS A 133 9.44 -8.73 -4.02
CA LYS A 133 9.05 -8.22 -5.35
C LYS A 133 9.00 -6.70 -5.38
N GLU A 134 8.67 -6.09 -4.26
CA GLU A 134 8.70 -4.64 -4.07
C GLU A 134 9.41 -4.26 -2.78
N LEU A 135 9.98 -3.08 -2.75
CA LEU A 135 10.59 -2.48 -1.57
C LEU A 135 9.51 -1.73 -0.78
N PRO A 136 9.73 -1.47 0.53
CA PRO A 136 8.88 -0.57 1.29
C PRO A 136 8.72 0.78 0.59
N LEU A 137 7.51 1.34 0.65
CA LEU A 137 7.23 2.66 0.11
C LEU A 137 8.24 3.67 0.63
N THR A 138 8.84 4.43 -0.28
CA THR A 138 9.74 5.53 0.06
C THR A 138 9.36 6.76 -0.74
N ILE A 139 9.10 7.87 -0.03
CA ILE A 139 8.88 9.19 -0.62
C ILE A 139 9.98 10.11 -0.09
N ARG A 140 10.74 10.73 -0.96
CA ARG A 140 11.80 11.66 -0.58
C ARG A 140 11.43 13.08 -1.00
N LEU A 141 11.69 14.02 -0.12
CA LEU A 141 11.48 15.44 -0.31
C LEU A 141 12.79 16.19 -0.10
N LYS A 142 13.19 16.97 -1.07
CA LYS A 142 14.42 17.75 -1.01
C LYS A 142 14.16 19.21 -1.38
N GLU A 143 14.51 20.13 -0.48
CA GLU A 143 14.44 21.55 -0.77
C GLU A 143 15.85 22.15 -0.77
N LEU A 144 16.29 22.65 -1.91
CA LEU A 144 17.58 23.31 -2.08
C LEU A 144 17.37 24.83 -2.04
N LYS A 145 17.95 25.46 -1.01
CA LYS A 145 17.89 26.91 -0.79
C LYS A 145 19.24 27.57 -1.09
N GLN A 146 19.18 28.80 -1.56
CA GLN A 146 20.38 29.62 -1.70
C GLN A 146 20.74 30.22 -0.33
N ASN A 147 21.91 29.92 0.19
CA ASN A 147 22.41 30.44 1.49
C ASN A 147 21.67 29.95 2.76
N SER A 148 20.96 28.82 2.70
CA SER A 148 20.33 28.18 3.86
C SER A 148 20.57 26.67 3.81
N PRO A 149 20.54 25.96 4.95
CA PRO A 149 20.57 24.50 4.94
C PRO A 149 19.46 23.95 4.05
N SER A 150 19.79 22.93 3.28
CA SER A 150 18.79 22.15 2.52
C SER A 150 17.90 21.40 3.49
N VAL A 151 16.65 21.22 3.11
CA VAL A 151 15.77 20.25 3.76
C VAL A 151 15.86 18.95 2.95
N ASP A 152 16.09 17.85 3.63
CA ASP A 152 16.10 16.50 3.03
C ASP A 152 15.34 15.59 3.99
N ILE A 153 14.20 15.05 3.51
CA ILE A 153 13.27 14.26 4.31
C ILE A 153 12.90 13.00 3.53
N SER A 154 12.90 11.87 4.21
CA SER A 154 12.35 10.61 3.69
C SER A 154 11.17 10.16 4.54
N LEU A 155 10.04 9.84 3.89
CA LEU A 155 8.95 9.08 4.49
C LEU A 155 9.09 7.64 4.02
N ILE A 156 9.06 6.71 4.96
CA ILE A 156 9.18 5.28 4.68
C ILE A 156 8.00 4.58 5.31
N GLY A 157 7.29 3.77 4.52
CA GLY A 157 6.17 2.95 4.96
C GLY A 157 6.35 1.49 4.59
N SER A 158 6.43 0.59 5.57
CA SER A 158 6.36 -0.85 5.32
C SER A 158 4.93 -1.33 5.51
N PHE A 159 4.31 -1.80 4.45
CA PHE A 159 2.99 -2.44 4.49
C PHE A 159 3.05 -3.77 5.25
N LEU A 160 4.13 -4.54 5.09
CA LEU A 160 4.33 -5.80 5.80
C LEU A 160 4.30 -5.61 7.32
N GLU A 161 5.04 -4.62 7.83
CA GLU A 161 5.11 -4.32 9.25
C GLU A 161 4.01 -3.36 9.72
N ARG A 162 3.30 -2.69 8.80
CA ARG A 162 2.39 -1.56 9.07
C ARG A 162 3.02 -0.51 9.97
N LYS A 163 4.22 -0.14 9.64
CA LYS A 163 4.99 0.90 10.32
C LYS A 163 5.39 1.98 9.35
N ALA A 164 5.31 3.21 9.82
CA ALA A 164 5.72 4.37 9.05
C ALA A 164 6.71 5.23 9.84
N PHE A 165 7.65 5.82 9.11
CA PHE A 165 8.71 6.65 9.67
C PHE A 165 8.90 7.88 8.81
N ILE A 166 9.25 8.99 9.47
CA ILE A 166 9.83 10.17 8.84
C ILE A 166 11.28 10.28 9.27
N ILE A 167 12.18 10.52 8.32
CA ILE A 167 13.60 10.69 8.56
C ILE A 167 13.99 12.07 8.03
N SER A 168 14.47 12.93 8.91
CA SER A 168 15.07 14.20 8.52
C SER A 168 16.58 14.01 8.44
N HIS A 169 17.14 14.18 7.24
CA HIS A 169 18.56 14.04 6.99
C HIS A 169 19.30 15.35 7.30
N SER A 170 20.42 15.26 7.96
CA SER A 170 21.29 16.42 8.24
C SER A 170 22.77 16.02 8.21
N GLU A 171 23.66 16.99 8.00
CA GLU A 171 25.11 16.75 8.00
C GLU A 171 25.64 16.15 9.32
N GLU A 172 24.99 16.47 10.44
CA GLU A 172 25.43 15.99 11.76
C GLU A 172 24.86 14.62 12.10
N LYS A 173 23.55 14.44 11.95
CA LYS A 173 22.87 13.20 12.30
C LYS A 173 21.44 13.17 11.76
N ASP A 174 21.06 12.04 11.20
CA ASP A 174 19.68 11.76 10.83
C ASP A 174 18.79 11.63 12.05
N LYS A 175 17.61 12.24 11.98
CA LYS A 175 16.58 12.15 13.00
C LYS A 175 15.42 11.32 12.46
N LYS A 176 15.23 10.11 13.01
CA LYS A 176 14.11 9.21 12.68
C LYS A 176 13.01 9.34 13.72
N GLN A 177 11.77 9.47 13.26
CA GLN A 177 10.56 9.52 14.08
C GLN A 177 9.53 8.54 13.50
N THR A 178 8.86 7.78 14.36
CA THR A 178 7.70 6.97 13.98
C THR A 178 6.49 7.87 13.83
N ILE A 179 5.70 7.64 12.80
CA ILE A 179 4.39 8.28 12.57
C ILE A 179 3.30 7.22 12.52
N GLU A 180 2.06 7.64 12.78
CA GLU A 180 0.91 6.73 12.69
C GLU A 180 0.65 6.34 11.22
N TRP A 181 0.17 5.12 11.00
CA TRP A 181 -0.14 4.62 9.66
C TRP A 181 -1.17 5.49 8.92
N SER A 182 -2.18 5.99 9.64
CA SER A 182 -3.16 6.93 9.09
C SER A 182 -2.54 8.24 8.61
N GLN A 183 -1.51 8.75 9.32
CA GLN A 183 -0.81 9.97 8.92
C GLN A 183 -0.03 9.76 7.61
N LEU A 184 0.61 8.58 7.43
CA LEU A 184 1.25 8.23 6.16
C LEU A 184 0.21 8.18 5.03
N LYS A 185 -0.94 7.54 5.26
CA LYS A 185 -2.04 7.48 4.26
C LYS A 185 -2.51 8.86 3.85
N ASP A 186 -2.81 9.73 4.81
CA ASP A 186 -3.23 11.11 4.54
C ASP A 186 -2.18 11.90 3.75
N PHE A 187 -0.90 11.62 3.99
CA PHE A 187 0.19 12.23 3.22
C PHE A 187 0.24 11.68 1.80
N MET A 188 0.15 10.36 1.62
CA MET A 188 0.11 9.72 0.31
C MET A 188 -1.06 10.22 -0.53
N GLU A 189 -2.27 10.28 0.03
CA GLU A 189 -3.44 10.84 -0.65
C GLU A 189 -3.18 12.26 -1.17
N THR A 190 -2.46 13.08 -0.39
CA THR A 190 -2.08 14.43 -0.82
C THR A 190 -1.09 14.40 -1.98
N ILE A 191 -0.06 13.56 -1.91
CA ILE A 191 0.97 13.47 -2.95
C ILE A 191 0.41 12.92 -4.26
N TYR A 192 -0.40 11.87 -4.20
CA TYR A 192 -0.97 11.24 -5.39
C TYR A 192 -2.08 12.05 -6.07
N THR A 193 -2.55 13.14 -5.46
CA THR A 193 -3.40 14.14 -6.17
C THR A 193 -2.61 15.14 -6.98
N VAL A 194 -1.28 15.18 -6.80
CA VAL A 194 -0.40 16.06 -7.59
C VAL A 194 -0.12 15.39 -8.94
N ASP A 195 -0.43 16.08 -10.00
CA ASP A 195 -0.11 15.64 -11.38
C ASP A 195 1.36 16.02 -11.66
N PHE A 196 2.23 15.02 -11.69
CA PHE A 196 3.64 15.19 -12.03
C PHE A 196 3.82 14.94 -13.53
N ASP A 197 4.45 15.89 -14.24
CA ASP A 197 4.79 15.74 -15.64
C ASP A 197 5.99 14.77 -15.80
N PRO A 198 5.79 13.59 -16.38
CA PRO A 198 6.88 12.63 -16.57
C PRO A 198 8.03 13.15 -17.44
N GLU A 199 7.72 14.08 -18.39
CA GLU A 199 8.75 14.67 -19.26
C GLU A 199 9.63 15.69 -18.53
N ALA A 200 9.17 16.18 -17.36
CA ALA A 200 9.92 17.10 -16.50
C ALA A 200 10.71 16.38 -15.38
N ALA A 201 10.75 15.04 -15.39
CA ALA A 201 11.51 14.26 -14.42
C ALA A 201 13.01 14.50 -14.55
N LEU A 202 13.71 14.59 -13.41
CA LEU A 202 15.14 14.90 -13.31
C LEU A 202 15.88 13.80 -12.54
N GLU A 203 17.13 13.57 -12.89
CA GLU A 203 18.05 12.83 -12.01
C GLU A 203 18.49 13.68 -10.81
N GLU A 204 18.86 13.07 -9.70
CA GLU A 204 19.29 13.79 -8.49
C GLU A 204 20.45 14.78 -8.74
N SER A 205 21.33 14.47 -9.66
CA SER A 205 22.46 15.33 -10.07
C SER A 205 22.02 16.60 -10.80
N GLU A 206 20.82 16.63 -11.34
CA GLU A 206 20.27 17.72 -12.16
C GLU A 206 19.45 18.70 -11.33
N ILE A 207 18.98 18.33 -10.13
CA ILE A 207 18.18 19.22 -9.30
C ILE A 207 18.96 20.49 -8.91
N ARG A 208 18.27 21.61 -8.84
CA ARG A 208 18.82 22.94 -8.54
C ARG A 208 18.02 23.58 -7.41
N LYS A 209 18.04 24.89 -7.30
CA LYS A 209 17.23 25.63 -6.34
C LYS A 209 15.73 25.33 -6.54
N GLY A 210 15.05 24.92 -5.47
CA GLY A 210 13.62 24.58 -5.46
C GLY A 210 13.33 23.45 -4.49
N MET A 211 12.07 23.06 -4.46
CA MET A 211 11.60 21.87 -3.75
C MET A 211 11.29 20.76 -4.76
N TYR A 212 11.68 19.57 -4.42
CA TYR A 212 11.55 18.38 -5.27
C TYR A 212 11.00 17.21 -4.47
N ILE A 213 10.30 16.32 -5.17
CA ILE A 213 9.82 15.04 -4.64
C ILE A 213 10.31 13.89 -5.51
N GLU A 214 10.58 12.75 -4.87
CA GLU A 214 10.88 11.47 -5.48
C GLU A 214 9.98 10.43 -4.82
N THR A 215 9.31 9.58 -5.60
CA THR A 215 8.24 8.69 -5.17
C THR A 215 8.58 7.20 -5.23
N GLY A 216 9.88 6.86 -5.37
CA GLY A 216 10.37 5.49 -5.30
C GLY A 216 11.02 4.97 -6.58
N ASP A 217 10.98 5.71 -7.69
CA ASP A 217 11.56 5.36 -8.98
C ASP A 217 12.96 5.97 -9.22
N GLY A 218 13.44 6.79 -8.27
CA GLY A 218 14.71 7.49 -8.36
C GLY A 218 14.66 8.80 -9.17
N LEU A 219 13.49 9.17 -9.71
CA LEU A 219 13.29 10.38 -10.47
C LEU A 219 12.71 11.50 -9.59
N TRP A 220 13.19 12.72 -9.81
CA TRP A 220 12.82 13.88 -9.03
C TRP A 220 11.93 14.82 -9.83
N PHE A 221 10.81 15.20 -9.25
CA PHE A 221 9.85 16.14 -9.82
C PHE A 221 9.89 17.46 -9.06
N GLN A 222 10.01 18.56 -9.78
CA GLN A 222 9.97 19.88 -9.16
C GLN A 222 8.55 20.21 -8.71
N ILE A 223 8.42 20.70 -7.48
CA ILE A 223 7.17 21.10 -6.84
C ILE A 223 7.00 22.61 -7.02
N ASP A 224 5.83 23.05 -7.47
CA ASP A 224 5.49 24.46 -7.55
C ASP A 224 5.15 25.08 -6.18
N GLU A 225 4.93 26.39 -6.12
CA GLU A 225 4.67 27.12 -4.88
C GLU A 225 3.32 26.77 -4.23
N GLU A 226 2.32 26.31 -4.98
CA GLU A 226 1.01 25.91 -4.45
C GLU A 226 1.10 24.50 -3.83
N GLN A 227 1.65 23.57 -4.57
CA GLN A 227 1.95 22.21 -4.14
C GLN A 227 2.86 22.21 -2.90
N LYS A 228 3.89 23.06 -2.90
CA LYS A 228 4.81 23.22 -1.78
C LYS A 228 4.08 23.58 -0.48
N LYS A 229 3.19 24.57 -0.51
CA LYS A 229 2.40 24.96 0.69
C LYS A 229 1.57 23.81 1.22
N LEU A 230 0.96 23.03 0.34
CA LEU A 230 0.16 21.87 0.70
C LEU A 230 1.01 20.79 1.38
N ILE A 231 2.15 20.46 0.77
CA ILE A 231 3.09 19.45 1.28
C ILE A 231 3.71 19.89 2.61
N GLU A 232 4.16 21.13 2.74
CA GLU A 232 4.71 21.69 3.98
C GLU A 232 3.69 21.68 5.13
N ALA A 233 2.43 21.99 4.85
CA ALA A 233 1.36 21.93 5.85
C ALA A 233 1.15 20.50 6.36
N LYS A 234 1.15 19.51 5.46
CA LYS A 234 1.04 18.09 5.81
C LYS A 234 2.27 17.60 6.58
N LEU A 235 3.49 17.91 6.12
CA LEU A 235 4.73 17.57 6.83
C LEU A 235 4.75 18.13 8.25
N SER A 236 4.30 19.37 8.44
CA SER A 236 4.27 20.00 9.77
C SER A 236 3.34 19.23 10.71
N SER A 237 2.27 18.61 10.21
CA SER A 237 1.37 17.77 11.01
C SER A 237 1.96 16.41 11.38
N LEU A 238 2.97 15.92 10.63
CA LEU A 238 3.65 14.66 10.91
C LEU A 238 4.76 14.79 11.96
N ILE A 239 5.37 15.98 12.08
CA ILE A 239 6.57 16.22 12.91
C ILE A 239 6.21 16.72 14.32
N ASN A 240 4.97 17.19 14.54
CA ASN A 240 4.47 17.67 15.83
C ASN A 240 3.81 16.54 16.62
#